data_757a9f128db957d6504d778c98e496ed
#
_entry.id   757a9f128db957d6504d778c98e496ed
#
_cell.length_a   1.000
_cell.length_b   1.000
_cell.length_c   1.000
_cell.angle_alpha   90.00
_cell.angle_beta   90.00
_cell.angle_gamma   90.00
#
_symmetry.space_group_name_H-M   'P 1'
#
loop_
_entity.id
_entity.type
_entity.pdbx_description
1 polymer ?
#
loop_
_entity_poly.entity_id
_entity_poly.type
_entity_poly.pdbx_seq_one_letter_code
_entity_poly.pdbx_strand_id
1 'polypeptide(L)'
;MNILFENKKEPVVGKVTVQDEHHLILEGIEVNTSGFCLLTNGGCAYGKYQDYTTLYKKTETGYILSNDGSVYVEPEPIPEPEPIEPTLEEVKESKVSEMNETQQKVIAAGVDVTLADGTTRHFSLSDNDQLSLVGLQTQVVAGLDEIPWHTSDAENGCEYFSNSDMALITEKAMEFITWHTTYFINLRLYINSLLDKESVKAVYYGMYIPKEYQDDVMKDLYNKAGK
;
A
#
# COMPACT_ATOMS: atom_id res chain seq x y z
N MET A 1 45.87 -7.74 -25.81
CA MET A 1 46.68 -7.09 -26.88
C MET A 1 47.94 -6.51 -26.27
N ASN A 2 48.99 -6.36 -27.10
CA ASN A 2 50.21 -5.67 -26.65
C ASN A 2 50.04 -4.17 -26.89
N ILE A 3 50.20 -3.39 -25.82
CA ILE A 3 49.98 -1.94 -25.78
C ILE A 3 51.32 -1.29 -25.42
N LEU A 4 51.87 -0.46 -26.28
CA LEU A 4 53.08 0.29 -26.03
C LEU A 4 52.74 1.77 -25.79
N PHE A 5 52.92 2.25 -24.57
CA PHE A 5 52.77 3.65 -24.22
C PHE A 5 54.01 4.44 -24.63
N GLU A 6 53.86 5.69 -25.04
CA GLU A 6 54.96 6.56 -25.48
C GLU A 6 56.02 6.79 -24.41
N ASN A 7 55.59 6.73 -23.13
CA ASN A 7 56.49 6.89 -21.97
C ASN A 7 57.11 5.58 -21.47
N LYS A 8 56.87 4.41 -22.16
CA LYS A 8 57.40 3.10 -21.82
C LYS A 8 58.26 2.52 -22.91
N LYS A 9 59.28 1.73 -22.55
CA LYS A 9 60.17 1.04 -23.49
C LYS A 9 59.63 -0.36 -23.87
N GLU A 10 58.82 -0.94 -23.00
CA GLU A 10 58.30 -2.30 -23.17
C GLU A 10 56.77 -2.29 -23.28
N PRO A 11 56.18 -3.13 -24.11
CA PRO A 11 54.73 -3.22 -24.18
C PRO A 11 54.16 -3.90 -22.97
N VAL A 12 52.93 -3.50 -22.56
CA VAL A 12 52.10 -4.14 -21.54
C VAL A 12 50.98 -4.91 -22.18
N VAL A 13 50.52 -5.98 -21.55
CA VAL A 13 49.40 -6.77 -22.00
C VAL A 13 48.11 -6.27 -21.34
N GLY A 14 47.18 -5.83 -22.14
CA GLY A 14 45.85 -5.35 -21.69
C GLY A 14 44.80 -5.48 -22.77
N LYS A 15 43.61 -5.00 -22.45
CA LYS A 15 42.48 -4.94 -23.41
C LYS A 15 42.15 -3.48 -23.64
N VAL A 16 41.94 -3.15 -24.92
CA VAL A 16 41.46 -1.83 -25.35
C VAL A 16 40.14 -1.98 -26.06
N THR A 17 39.15 -1.20 -25.62
CA THR A 17 37.82 -1.16 -26.21
C THR A 17 37.47 0.29 -26.55
N VAL A 18 37.12 0.55 -27.81
CA VAL A 18 36.59 1.86 -28.21
C VAL A 18 35.14 1.97 -27.67
N GLN A 19 34.89 2.95 -26.86
CA GLN A 19 33.55 3.20 -26.29
C GLN A 19 32.75 4.09 -27.25
N ASP A 20 33.37 5.19 -27.71
CA ASP A 20 32.81 6.13 -28.64
C ASP A 20 33.96 6.88 -29.37
N GLU A 21 33.64 7.95 -30.08
CA GLU A 21 34.60 8.74 -30.84
C GLU A 21 35.70 9.38 -29.97
N HIS A 22 35.38 9.67 -28.72
CA HIS A 22 36.25 10.40 -27.80
C HIS A 22 36.79 9.54 -26.66
N HIS A 23 36.25 8.36 -26.40
CA HIS A 23 36.59 7.58 -25.20
C HIS A 23 37.04 6.17 -25.53
N LEU A 24 38.13 5.74 -24.86
CA LEU A 24 38.69 4.40 -24.88
C LEU A 24 38.73 3.79 -23.49
N ILE A 25 38.33 2.54 -23.36
CA ILE A 25 38.45 1.76 -22.14
C ILE A 25 39.73 0.93 -22.21
N LEU A 26 40.59 1.02 -21.17
CA LEU A 26 41.76 0.18 -20.97
C LEU A 26 41.58 -0.67 -19.72
N GLU A 27 41.70 -1.99 -19.89
CA GLU A 27 41.48 -2.97 -18.83
C GLU A 27 42.74 -3.82 -18.62
N GLY A 28 42.96 -4.25 -17.36
CA GLY A 28 44.04 -5.15 -16.99
C GLY A 28 45.44 -4.50 -16.95
N ILE A 29 45.55 -3.18 -16.95
CA ILE A 29 46.79 -2.42 -16.90
C ILE A 29 46.68 -1.25 -15.92
N GLU A 30 47.80 -0.81 -15.39
CA GLU A 30 47.87 0.38 -14.55
C GLU A 30 47.56 1.65 -15.35
N VAL A 31 46.99 2.63 -14.64
CA VAL A 31 46.63 3.93 -15.25
C VAL A 31 47.87 4.58 -15.88
N ASN A 32 47.78 4.86 -17.16
CA ASN A 32 48.76 5.60 -17.91
C ASN A 32 48.05 6.54 -18.90
N THR A 33 48.40 7.81 -18.83
CA THR A 33 47.80 8.89 -19.61
C THR A 33 48.70 9.40 -20.77
N SER A 34 49.74 8.66 -21.12
CA SER A 34 50.48 8.96 -22.36
C SER A 34 49.81 8.28 -23.54
N GLY A 35 50.00 8.87 -24.72
CA GLY A 35 49.57 8.25 -25.97
C GLY A 35 50.15 6.85 -26.13
N PHE A 36 49.48 5.98 -26.87
CA PHE A 36 49.92 4.60 -27.04
C PHE A 36 49.67 4.07 -28.43
N CYS A 37 50.30 2.96 -28.76
CA CYS A 37 50.02 2.17 -29.97
C CYS A 37 49.74 0.71 -29.63
N LEU A 38 48.95 0.05 -30.44
CA LEU A 38 48.72 -1.39 -30.38
C LEU A 38 49.74 -2.11 -31.24
N LEU A 39 50.35 -3.18 -30.72
CA LEU A 39 51.36 -3.98 -31.43
C LEU A 39 50.81 -5.37 -31.74
N THR A 40 51.17 -5.88 -32.90
CA THR A 40 51.05 -7.30 -33.25
C THR A 40 52.00 -8.13 -32.38
N ASN A 41 51.84 -9.45 -32.36
CA ASN A 41 52.81 -10.37 -31.70
C ASN A 41 54.22 -10.28 -32.29
N GLY A 42 54.38 -9.77 -33.50
CA GLY A 42 55.67 -9.51 -34.14
C GLY A 42 56.27 -8.10 -33.86
N GLY A 43 55.61 -7.32 -33.02
CA GLY A 43 56.07 -5.98 -32.63
C GLY A 43 55.75 -4.85 -33.61
N CYS A 44 54.95 -5.11 -34.67
CA CYS A 44 54.55 -4.06 -35.60
C CYS A 44 53.31 -3.30 -35.09
N ALA A 45 53.34 -1.97 -35.14
CA ALA A 45 52.21 -1.12 -34.77
C ALA A 45 51.10 -1.21 -35.81
N TYR A 46 49.84 -1.43 -35.37
CA TYR A 46 48.66 -1.48 -36.23
C TYR A 46 47.55 -0.52 -35.83
N GLY A 47 47.60 0.05 -34.64
CA GLY A 47 46.68 1.09 -34.13
C GLY A 47 47.43 2.16 -33.38
N LYS A 48 47.12 3.44 -33.61
CA LYS A 48 47.75 4.56 -32.93
C LYS A 48 46.69 5.39 -32.23
N TYR A 49 46.90 5.65 -30.92
CA TYR A 49 46.00 6.39 -30.03
C TYR A 49 46.80 7.43 -29.24
N GLN A 50 47.44 8.36 -29.97
CA GLN A 50 48.36 9.32 -29.40
C GLN A 50 47.68 10.44 -28.65
N ASP A 51 46.43 10.77 -29.06
CA ASP A 51 45.67 11.88 -28.49
C ASP A 51 44.87 11.50 -27.22
N TYR A 52 44.78 10.19 -26.88
CA TYR A 52 44.11 9.70 -25.70
C TYR A 52 44.96 9.86 -24.45
N THR A 53 45.10 11.09 -23.97
CA THR A 53 46.03 11.46 -22.89
C THR A 53 45.34 11.94 -21.63
N THR A 54 44.01 12.08 -21.63
CA THR A 54 43.29 12.55 -20.43
C THR A 54 42.56 11.40 -19.77
N LEU A 55 42.75 11.27 -18.45
CA LEU A 55 41.99 10.29 -17.65
C LEU A 55 40.54 10.78 -17.48
N TYR A 56 39.61 10.14 -18.21
CA TYR A 56 38.20 10.44 -18.10
C TYR A 56 37.58 9.88 -16.80
N LYS A 57 37.77 8.58 -16.55
CA LYS A 57 37.22 7.91 -15.35
C LYS A 57 38.02 6.64 -15.02
N LYS A 58 38.13 6.32 -13.73
CA LYS A 58 38.56 4.99 -13.29
C LYS A 58 37.35 4.05 -13.21
N THR A 59 37.55 2.78 -13.59
CA THR A 59 36.55 1.72 -13.47
C THR A 59 37.08 0.62 -12.56
N GLU A 60 36.26 -0.36 -12.20
CA GLU A 60 36.68 -1.48 -11.33
C GLU A 60 37.78 -2.34 -11.97
N THR A 61 37.80 -2.47 -13.28
CA THR A 61 38.72 -3.35 -14.03
C THR A 61 39.79 -2.60 -14.80
N GLY A 62 39.75 -1.25 -14.79
CA GLY A 62 40.67 -0.43 -15.57
C GLY A 62 40.38 1.06 -15.50
N TYR A 63 40.43 1.72 -16.64
CA TYR A 63 40.19 3.17 -16.76
C TYR A 63 39.76 3.56 -18.19
N ILE A 64 39.19 4.74 -18.28
CA ILE A 64 38.77 5.35 -19.56
C ILE A 64 39.69 6.54 -19.81
N LEU A 65 40.22 6.64 -21.03
CA LEU A 65 40.93 7.82 -21.52
C LEU A 65 40.04 8.57 -22.53
N SER A 66 40.16 9.89 -22.53
CA SER A 66 39.57 10.76 -23.56
C SER A 66 40.65 11.40 -24.43
N ASN A 67 40.29 11.75 -25.69
CA ASN A 67 41.13 12.43 -26.65
C ASN A 67 40.76 13.92 -26.81
N ASP A 68 39.66 14.36 -26.21
CA ASP A 68 39.15 15.72 -26.26
C ASP A 68 39.38 16.53 -24.96
N GLY A 69 40.06 15.91 -23.99
CA GLY A 69 40.36 16.53 -22.70
C GLY A 69 39.18 16.47 -21.70
N SER A 70 38.08 15.79 -22.04
CA SER A 70 36.94 15.61 -21.13
C SER A 70 37.31 14.76 -19.93
N VAL A 71 36.71 15.06 -18.77
CA VAL A 71 36.83 14.35 -17.50
C VAL A 71 35.41 14.04 -17.00
N TYR A 72 35.23 12.85 -16.47
CA TYR A 72 33.93 12.44 -15.90
C TYR A 72 33.58 13.31 -14.70
N VAL A 73 32.43 13.97 -14.80
CA VAL A 73 31.80 14.66 -13.67
C VAL A 73 30.62 13.82 -13.22
N GLU A 74 30.65 13.42 -11.95
CA GLU A 74 29.51 12.69 -11.37
C GLU A 74 28.26 13.59 -11.40
N PRO A 75 27.14 13.13 -11.97
CA PRO A 75 25.94 13.93 -11.97
C PRO A 75 25.49 14.21 -10.54
N GLU A 76 25.12 15.46 -10.26
CA GLU A 76 24.55 15.84 -8.98
C GLU A 76 23.30 14.96 -8.71
N PRO A 77 23.12 14.43 -7.49
CA PRO A 77 21.94 13.69 -7.16
C PRO A 77 20.70 14.55 -7.40
N ILE A 78 19.76 14.01 -8.18
CA ILE A 78 18.45 14.67 -8.38
C ILE A 78 17.82 14.77 -7.00
N PRO A 79 17.48 15.98 -6.49
CA PRO A 79 16.81 16.12 -5.21
C PRO A 79 15.54 15.27 -5.22
N GLU A 80 15.36 14.45 -4.20
CA GLU A 80 14.11 13.70 -4.01
C GLU A 80 12.96 14.72 -3.92
N PRO A 81 11.85 14.51 -4.66
CA PRO A 81 10.71 15.39 -4.57
C PRO A 81 10.23 15.45 -3.11
N GLU A 82 10.06 16.66 -2.59
CA GLU A 82 9.50 16.87 -1.25
C GLU A 82 8.14 16.18 -1.16
N PRO A 83 7.85 15.47 -0.04
CA PRO A 83 6.55 14.85 0.16
C PRO A 83 5.44 15.90 0.05
N ILE A 84 4.57 15.75 -0.92
CA ILE A 84 3.41 16.64 -1.07
C ILE A 84 2.48 16.35 0.11
N GLU A 85 2.28 17.32 0.99
CA GLU A 85 1.30 17.18 2.06
C GLU A 85 -0.12 17.02 1.48
N PRO A 86 -0.89 16.01 1.95
CA PRO A 86 -2.24 15.79 1.45
C PRO A 86 -3.13 17.01 1.71
N THR A 87 -3.98 17.32 0.79
CA THR A 87 -5.00 18.39 0.91
C THR A 87 -6.03 18.05 2.00
N LEU A 88 -6.84 19.00 2.42
CA LEU A 88 -7.91 18.75 3.38
C LEU A 88 -8.92 17.73 2.84
N GLU A 89 -9.26 17.80 1.57
CA GLU A 89 -10.21 16.85 0.94
C GLU A 89 -9.64 15.42 0.92
N GLU A 90 -8.37 15.24 0.56
CA GLU A 90 -7.73 13.92 0.60
C GLU A 90 -7.69 13.34 2.02
N VAL A 91 -7.48 14.17 3.05
CA VAL A 91 -7.51 13.74 4.45
C VAL A 91 -8.94 13.33 4.85
N LYS A 92 -9.99 14.06 4.42
CA LYS A 92 -11.39 13.70 4.65
C LYS A 92 -11.75 12.39 3.96
N GLU A 93 -11.42 12.23 2.68
CA GLU A 93 -11.68 11.00 1.92
C GLU A 93 -11.03 9.79 2.58
N SER A 94 -9.75 9.92 2.96
CA SER A 94 -9.03 8.87 3.68
C SER A 94 -9.69 8.53 5.01
N LYS A 95 -10.11 9.54 5.80
CA LYS A 95 -10.80 9.33 7.07
C LYS A 95 -12.17 8.68 6.91
N VAL A 96 -12.94 9.08 5.91
CA VAL A 96 -14.22 8.45 5.59
C VAL A 96 -14.03 6.98 5.21
N SER A 97 -13.00 6.67 4.41
CA SER A 97 -12.66 5.27 4.07
C SER A 97 -12.29 4.45 5.31
N GLU A 98 -11.45 4.98 6.20
CA GLU A 98 -11.08 4.36 7.48
C GLU A 98 -12.31 4.06 8.34
N MET A 99 -13.23 5.01 8.46
CA MET A 99 -14.47 4.85 9.24
C MET A 99 -15.41 3.83 8.61
N ASN A 100 -15.51 3.80 7.27
CA ASN A 100 -16.29 2.82 6.54
C ASN A 100 -15.76 1.40 6.73
N GLU A 101 -14.45 1.21 6.60
CA GLU A 101 -13.83 -0.09 6.84
C GLU A 101 -14.04 -0.56 8.29
N THR A 102 -13.98 0.38 9.26
CA THR A 102 -14.23 0.08 10.66
C THR A 102 -15.67 -0.34 10.88
N GLN A 103 -16.64 0.38 10.28
CA GLN A 103 -18.05 0.02 10.32
C GLN A 103 -18.27 -1.41 9.77
N GLN A 104 -17.73 -1.70 8.60
CA GLN A 104 -17.87 -3.02 7.98
C GLN A 104 -17.30 -4.13 8.86
N LYS A 105 -16.10 -3.91 9.45
CA LYS A 105 -15.49 -4.86 10.39
C LYS A 105 -16.35 -5.07 11.64
N VAL A 106 -16.91 -4.00 12.20
CA VAL A 106 -17.78 -4.09 13.37
C VAL A 106 -19.06 -4.84 13.06
N ILE A 107 -19.71 -4.57 11.93
CA ILE A 107 -20.91 -5.32 11.52
C ILE A 107 -20.57 -6.78 11.26
N ALA A 108 -19.52 -7.07 10.50
CA ALA A 108 -19.11 -8.44 10.19
C ALA A 108 -18.72 -9.25 11.42
N ALA A 109 -18.15 -8.60 12.44
CA ALA A 109 -17.86 -9.25 13.73
C ALA A 109 -19.12 -9.82 14.38
N GLY A 110 -20.27 -9.19 14.17
CA GLY A 110 -21.56 -9.75 14.60
C GLY A 110 -22.07 -9.24 15.93
N VAL A 111 -23.09 -9.92 16.45
CA VAL A 111 -23.85 -9.52 17.64
C VAL A 111 -24.13 -10.70 18.58
N ASP A 112 -24.12 -10.43 19.86
CA ASP A 112 -24.55 -11.37 20.89
C ASP A 112 -26.06 -11.29 21.09
N VAL A 113 -26.73 -12.44 21.08
CA VAL A 113 -28.18 -12.55 21.30
C VAL A 113 -28.44 -13.54 22.43
N THR A 114 -29.21 -13.08 23.43
CA THR A 114 -29.69 -13.96 24.51
C THR A 114 -30.99 -14.61 24.08
N LEU A 115 -31.00 -15.94 23.95
CA LEU A 115 -32.12 -16.76 23.50
C LEU A 115 -33.15 -16.94 24.61
N ALA A 116 -34.32 -17.53 24.27
CA ALA A 116 -35.40 -17.75 25.20
C ALA A 116 -35.05 -18.65 26.41
N ASP A 117 -34.08 -19.56 26.22
CA ASP A 117 -33.56 -20.42 27.30
C ASP A 117 -32.56 -19.72 28.24
N GLY A 118 -32.24 -18.43 27.98
CA GLY A 118 -31.29 -17.61 28.73
C GLY A 118 -29.84 -17.77 28.31
N THR A 119 -29.53 -18.61 27.30
CA THR A 119 -28.18 -18.71 26.77
C THR A 119 -27.88 -17.54 25.86
N THR A 120 -26.64 -16.99 25.90
CA THR A 120 -26.18 -15.96 24.99
C THR A 120 -25.31 -16.62 23.92
N ARG A 121 -25.66 -16.37 22.67
CA ARG A 121 -24.93 -16.91 21.51
C ARG A 121 -24.46 -15.76 20.62
N HIS A 122 -23.32 -15.97 20.00
CA HIS A 122 -22.72 -14.99 19.07
C HIS A 122 -23.03 -15.35 17.63
N PHE A 123 -23.54 -14.37 16.86
CA PHE A 123 -23.87 -14.50 15.46
C PHE A 123 -23.06 -13.54 14.63
N SER A 124 -22.18 -14.07 13.75
CA SER A 124 -21.48 -13.26 12.75
C SER A 124 -22.45 -12.63 11.75
N LEU A 125 -22.08 -11.49 11.23
CA LEU A 125 -22.88 -10.76 10.24
C LEU A 125 -21.99 -10.41 9.03
N SER A 126 -21.31 -11.43 8.48
CA SER A 126 -20.61 -11.28 7.20
C SER A 126 -21.60 -10.87 6.10
N ASP A 127 -21.12 -10.41 4.97
CA ASP A 127 -21.96 -9.99 3.84
C ASP A 127 -22.94 -11.11 3.41
N ASN A 128 -22.49 -12.36 3.45
CA ASN A 128 -23.34 -13.52 3.14
C ASN A 128 -24.41 -13.75 4.23
N ASP A 129 -24.04 -13.56 5.50
CA ASP A 129 -24.99 -13.68 6.62
C ASP A 129 -26.06 -12.61 6.53
N GLN A 130 -25.67 -11.34 6.26
CA GLN A 130 -26.61 -10.24 6.06
C GLN A 130 -27.60 -10.51 4.92
N LEU A 131 -27.10 -11.06 3.80
CA LEU A 131 -27.98 -11.46 2.68
C LEU A 131 -28.94 -12.58 3.08
N SER A 132 -28.49 -13.53 3.90
CA SER A 132 -29.30 -14.66 4.37
C SER A 132 -30.37 -14.27 5.38
N LEU A 133 -30.18 -13.18 6.15
CA LEU A 133 -31.15 -12.68 7.15
C LEU A 133 -32.54 -12.47 6.56
N VAL A 134 -32.63 -11.98 5.31
CA VAL A 134 -33.93 -11.78 4.61
C VAL A 134 -34.64 -13.12 4.41
N GLY A 135 -33.89 -14.17 4.04
CA GLY A 135 -34.42 -15.53 3.89
C GLY A 135 -34.88 -16.12 5.22
N LEU A 136 -34.10 -15.92 6.29
CA LEU A 136 -34.45 -16.38 7.64
C LEU A 136 -35.72 -15.66 8.15
N GLN A 137 -35.82 -14.36 7.99
CA GLN A 137 -37.02 -13.61 8.37
C GLN A 137 -38.27 -14.08 7.60
N THR A 138 -38.11 -14.44 6.33
CA THR A 138 -39.22 -15.02 5.54
C THR A 138 -39.67 -16.35 6.13
N GLN A 139 -38.77 -17.21 6.59
CA GLN A 139 -39.10 -18.48 7.23
C GLN A 139 -39.80 -18.26 8.59
N VAL A 140 -39.35 -17.27 9.36
CA VAL A 140 -40.00 -16.86 10.62
C VAL A 140 -41.48 -16.45 10.35
N VAL A 141 -41.70 -15.56 9.37
CA VAL A 141 -43.03 -15.09 9.01
C VAL A 141 -43.92 -16.21 8.44
N ALA A 142 -43.33 -17.17 7.73
CA ALA A 142 -44.02 -18.37 7.25
C ALA A 142 -44.39 -19.34 8.37
N GLY A 143 -43.91 -19.12 9.61
CA GLY A 143 -44.26 -19.91 10.78
C GLY A 143 -43.57 -21.28 10.84
N LEU A 144 -42.37 -21.40 10.28
CA LEU A 144 -41.59 -22.63 10.42
C LEU A 144 -41.21 -22.82 11.89
N ASP A 145 -41.44 -24.01 12.43
CA ASP A 145 -41.18 -24.31 13.84
C ASP A 145 -39.67 -24.38 14.17
N GLU A 146 -38.86 -24.90 13.24
CA GLU A 146 -37.41 -25.06 13.37
C GLU A 146 -36.71 -24.49 12.13
N ILE A 147 -35.76 -23.58 12.35
CA ILE A 147 -35.02 -22.88 11.29
C ILE A 147 -33.54 -23.13 11.47
N PRO A 148 -32.84 -23.73 10.48
CA PRO A 148 -31.41 -24.00 10.59
C PRO A 148 -30.59 -22.71 10.40
N TRP A 149 -29.64 -22.46 11.32
CA TRP A 149 -28.67 -21.40 11.21
C TRP A 149 -27.37 -21.77 11.92
N HIS A 150 -26.31 -20.99 11.72
CA HIS A 150 -25.03 -21.19 12.36
C HIS A 150 -24.74 -20.09 13.38
N THR A 151 -23.97 -20.41 14.41
CA THR A 151 -23.39 -19.46 15.34
C THR A 151 -21.89 -19.42 15.14
N SER A 152 -21.25 -18.28 15.46
CA SER A 152 -19.79 -18.15 15.35
C SER A 152 -19.03 -18.92 16.42
N ASP A 153 -19.72 -19.31 17.50
CA ASP A 153 -19.19 -20.05 18.64
C ASP A 153 -19.46 -21.55 18.56
N ALA A 154 -20.14 -22.04 17.52
CA ALA A 154 -20.45 -23.44 17.35
C ALA A 154 -19.27 -24.23 16.75
N GLU A 155 -18.85 -25.29 17.43
CA GLU A 155 -17.84 -26.23 16.90
C GLU A 155 -18.35 -27.08 15.71
N ASN A 156 -19.68 -27.20 15.53
CA ASN A 156 -20.32 -28.19 14.69
C ASN A 156 -21.21 -27.65 13.53
N GLY A 157 -21.01 -26.39 13.10
CA GLY A 157 -21.72 -25.88 11.92
C GLY A 157 -23.14 -25.35 12.22
N CYS A 158 -24.17 -25.83 11.53
CA CYS A 158 -25.56 -25.35 11.67
C CYS A 158 -26.30 -26.04 12.80
N GLU A 159 -27.16 -25.30 13.49
CA GLU A 159 -28.09 -25.76 14.52
C GLU A 159 -29.52 -25.35 14.15
N TYR A 160 -30.51 -25.98 14.74
CA TYR A 160 -31.91 -25.59 14.59
C TYR A 160 -32.32 -24.66 15.73
N PHE A 161 -32.90 -23.53 15.36
CA PHE A 161 -33.45 -22.54 16.28
C PHE A 161 -34.99 -22.57 16.19
N SER A 162 -35.66 -22.36 17.31
CA SER A 162 -37.11 -22.18 17.34
C SER A 162 -37.51 -20.93 16.51
N ASN A 163 -38.74 -20.88 16.06
CA ASN A 163 -39.27 -19.71 15.35
C ASN A 163 -39.09 -18.43 16.18
N SER A 164 -39.35 -18.48 17.50
CA SER A 164 -39.20 -17.34 18.40
C SER A 164 -37.76 -16.91 18.59
N ASP A 165 -36.80 -17.84 18.70
CA ASP A 165 -35.40 -17.50 18.81
C ASP A 165 -34.87 -16.93 17.50
N MET A 166 -35.26 -17.50 16.34
CA MET A 166 -34.86 -16.97 15.04
C MET A 166 -35.45 -15.57 14.79
N ALA A 167 -36.68 -15.32 15.23
CA ALA A 167 -37.26 -13.98 15.20
C ALA A 167 -36.42 -12.97 15.99
N LEU A 168 -36.01 -13.35 17.20
CA LEU A 168 -35.16 -12.52 18.05
C LEU A 168 -33.76 -12.31 17.46
N ILE A 169 -33.15 -13.36 16.90
CA ILE A 169 -31.83 -13.27 16.24
C ILE A 169 -31.89 -12.30 15.05
N THR A 170 -32.88 -12.45 14.16
CA THR A 170 -33.03 -11.58 12.99
C THR A 170 -33.35 -10.13 13.38
N GLU A 171 -34.16 -9.91 14.41
CA GLU A 171 -34.46 -8.58 14.96
C GLU A 171 -33.19 -7.91 15.48
N LYS A 172 -32.42 -8.59 16.33
CA LYS A 172 -31.19 -8.04 16.92
C LYS A 172 -30.10 -7.79 15.88
N ALA A 173 -29.95 -8.68 14.91
CA ALA A 173 -29.03 -8.51 13.81
C ALA A 173 -29.40 -7.26 12.97
N MET A 174 -30.66 -7.08 12.64
CA MET A 174 -31.14 -5.92 11.86
C MET A 174 -31.03 -4.61 12.66
N GLU A 175 -31.32 -4.62 13.94
CA GLU A 175 -31.10 -3.46 14.84
C GLU A 175 -29.61 -3.05 14.84
N PHE A 176 -28.72 -4.03 14.98
CA PHE A 176 -27.28 -3.81 15.00
C PHE A 176 -26.76 -3.22 13.67
N ILE A 177 -27.14 -3.83 12.53
CA ILE A 177 -26.76 -3.34 11.21
C ILE A 177 -27.30 -1.92 10.99
N THR A 178 -28.56 -1.68 11.33
CA THR A 178 -29.21 -0.36 11.16
C THR A 178 -28.51 0.71 11.99
N TRP A 179 -28.16 0.38 13.27
CA TRP A 179 -27.41 1.29 14.14
C TRP A 179 -26.09 1.70 13.49
N HIS A 180 -25.25 0.75 13.12
CA HIS A 180 -23.91 1.03 12.61
C HIS A 180 -23.94 1.71 11.24
N THR A 181 -24.88 1.38 10.38
CA THR A 181 -25.09 2.01 9.06
C THR A 181 -25.52 3.47 9.22
N THR A 182 -26.52 3.73 10.06
CA THR A 182 -27.00 5.10 10.32
C THR A 182 -25.91 5.94 11.00
N TYR A 183 -25.22 5.36 11.98
CA TYR A 183 -24.10 6.02 12.65
C TYR A 183 -23.00 6.44 11.64
N PHE A 184 -22.58 5.56 10.75
CA PHE A 184 -21.56 5.89 9.76
C PHE A 184 -22.00 6.99 8.79
N ILE A 185 -23.25 6.96 8.33
CA ILE A 185 -23.81 8.01 7.45
C ILE A 185 -23.67 9.39 8.11
N ASN A 186 -24.07 9.49 9.38
CA ASN A 186 -24.00 10.75 10.14
C ASN A 186 -22.54 11.14 10.47
N LEU A 187 -21.68 10.17 10.80
CA LEU A 187 -20.24 10.41 11.03
C LEU A 187 -19.56 10.97 9.77
N ARG A 188 -19.91 10.46 8.59
CA ARG A 188 -19.42 10.98 7.30
C ARG A 188 -19.85 12.42 7.07
N LEU A 189 -21.09 12.78 7.39
CA LEU A 189 -21.57 14.17 7.30
C LEU A 189 -20.76 15.07 8.24
N TYR A 190 -20.49 14.61 9.46
CA TYR A 190 -19.65 15.33 10.40
C TYR A 190 -18.22 15.53 9.88
N ILE A 191 -17.54 14.47 9.42
CA ILE A 191 -16.20 14.55 8.85
C ILE A 191 -16.15 15.58 7.70
N ASN A 192 -17.12 15.54 6.80
CA ASN A 192 -17.16 16.44 5.64
C ASN A 192 -17.38 17.91 6.02
N SER A 193 -17.97 18.19 7.17
CA SER A 193 -18.19 19.55 7.68
C SER A 193 -16.95 20.19 8.31
N LEU A 194 -15.95 19.40 8.70
CA LEU A 194 -14.76 19.88 9.36
C LEU A 194 -13.89 20.72 8.42
N LEU A 195 -13.27 21.78 8.95
CA LEU A 195 -12.56 22.78 8.13
C LEU A 195 -11.04 22.69 8.23
N ASP A 196 -10.50 21.84 9.07
CA ASP A 196 -9.06 21.68 9.26
C ASP A 196 -8.66 20.18 9.38
N LYS A 197 -7.43 19.89 8.97
CA LYS A 197 -6.89 18.51 8.92
C LYS A 197 -6.79 17.86 10.30
N GLU A 198 -6.48 18.61 11.34
CA GLU A 198 -6.27 18.06 12.68
C GLU A 198 -7.60 17.63 13.31
N SER A 199 -8.66 18.42 13.12
CA SER A 199 -10.02 18.02 13.52
C SER A 199 -10.48 16.76 12.78
N VAL A 200 -10.19 16.63 11.47
CA VAL A 200 -10.52 15.42 10.72
C VAL A 200 -9.75 14.21 11.24
N LYS A 201 -8.45 14.33 11.49
CA LYS A 201 -7.62 13.24 12.04
C LYS A 201 -8.07 12.78 13.41
N ALA A 202 -8.62 13.69 14.24
CA ALA A 202 -9.10 13.39 15.58
C ALA A 202 -10.40 12.58 15.62
N VAL A 203 -11.11 12.44 14.49
CA VAL A 203 -12.33 11.63 14.42
C VAL A 203 -11.99 10.14 14.56
N TYR A 204 -12.76 9.45 15.38
CA TYR A 204 -12.67 7.99 15.56
C TYR A 204 -14.06 7.35 15.58
N TYR A 205 -14.12 6.07 15.22
CA TYR A 205 -15.37 5.31 15.22
C TYR A 205 -15.89 5.07 16.63
N GLY A 206 -17.16 5.36 16.87
CA GLY A 206 -17.81 5.26 18.20
C GLY A 206 -17.84 6.57 18.99
N MET A 207 -17.25 7.67 18.49
CA MET A 207 -17.39 8.98 19.12
C MET A 207 -18.84 9.48 19.08
N TYR A 208 -19.21 10.36 20.01
CA TYR A 208 -20.51 11.03 19.94
C TYR A 208 -20.54 12.03 18.79
N ILE A 209 -21.52 11.92 17.90
CA ILE A 209 -21.71 12.85 16.79
C ILE A 209 -22.47 14.08 17.30
N PRO A 210 -21.97 15.31 17.07
CA PRO A 210 -22.67 16.52 17.51
C PRO A 210 -24.10 16.58 16.95
N LYS A 211 -25.05 17.11 17.76
CA LYS A 211 -26.50 17.06 17.48
C LYS A 211 -26.88 17.69 16.14
N GLU A 212 -26.15 18.70 15.69
CA GLU A 212 -26.35 19.37 14.39
C GLU A 212 -26.05 18.49 13.19
N TYR A 213 -25.28 17.40 13.37
CA TYR A 213 -24.94 16.42 12.35
C TYR A 213 -25.69 15.09 12.49
N GLN A 214 -26.65 15.02 13.42
CA GLN A 214 -27.53 13.88 13.61
C GLN A 214 -28.82 14.10 12.83
N ASP A 215 -29.14 13.18 11.92
CA ASP A 215 -30.48 13.11 11.36
C ASP A 215 -31.51 12.62 12.41
N ASP A 216 -32.79 12.65 12.07
CA ASP A 216 -33.84 12.28 13.02
C ASP A 216 -33.77 10.80 13.42
N VAL A 217 -33.35 9.91 12.50
CA VAL A 217 -33.16 8.49 12.80
C VAL A 217 -32.02 8.29 13.81
N MET A 218 -30.91 9.00 13.63
CA MET A 218 -29.78 8.91 14.58
C MET A 218 -30.14 9.45 15.96
N LYS A 219 -30.92 10.54 16.04
CA LYS A 219 -31.43 11.08 17.30
C LYS A 219 -32.31 10.05 18.01
N ASP A 220 -33.21 9.39 17.28
CA ASP A 220 -34.08 8.35 17.86
C ASP A 220 -33.28 7.15 18.36
N LEU A 221 -32.25 6.73 17.61
CA LEU A 221 -31.36 5.64 18.01
C LEU A 221 -30.55 5.99 19.27
N TYR A 222 -30.02 7.21 19.36
CA TYR A 222 -29.35 7.66 20.59
C TYR A 222 -30.29 7.71 21.79
N ASN A 223 -31.52 8.22 21.60
CA ASN A 223 -32.53 8.26 22.67
C ASN A 223 -32.89 6.84 23.17
N LYS A 224 -33.08 5.87 22.26
CA LYS A 224 -33.33 4.47 22.62
C LYS A 224 -32.15 3.82 23.35
N ALA A 225 -30.91 4.21 23.00
CA ALA A 225 -29.70 3.72 23.65
C ALA A 225 -29.38 4.44 24.98
N GLY A 226 -30.16 5.46 25.38
CA GLY A 226 -29.93 6.24 26.59
C GLY A 226 -28.68 7.15 26.53
N LYS A 227 -28.33 7.60 25.34
CA LYS A 227 -27.15 8.44 25.07
C LYS A 227 -27.51 9.88 24.71
#